data_de6f5786e47fa9667da6df4e88447412
#
_entry.id   de6f5786e47fa9667da6df4e88447412
#
_cell.length_a   1.000
_cell.length_b   1.000
_cell.length_c   1.000
_cell.angle_alpha   90.00
_cell.angle_beta   90.00
_cell.angle_gamma   90.00
#
_symmetry.space_group_name_H-M   'P 1'
#
loop_
_entity.id
_entity.type
_entity.pdbx_description
1 polymer ?
#
loop_
_entity_poly.entity_id
_entity_poly.type
_entity_poly.pdbx_seq_one_letter_code
_entity_poly.pdbx_strand_id
1 'polypeptide(L)'
;MYKSQHWYWAKVTENFNEKLHRNLQRLALLISVLIVGILFVKQWNIGDLLAFYSIFSFIILLVSATNNHLEIFKESRSWFINIFLVFAIRGYIYEPWQIPSESMRPNLEVGDFVLVNRNAYGLEVPFTGRNKILSKGPEYGEIVVFFPPHKPTVPFVKRVIAKGGDQVTYANKKFYVNGVVLEQQDMLDNLVGEKLIREINNSEEYVIRHLNRRGQNGSWIVPDGMYFVSGDNRDNSNDSRAWGVISEDVIWGRADYIWMTWKPNSWPNFKRAGAIQ
;
A
#
# COMPACT_ATOMS: atom_id res chain seq x y z
N MET A 1 -17.94 -48.04 -46.78
CA MET A 1 -18.95 -47.09 -46.24
C MET A 1 -18.78 -46.73 -44.74
N TYR A 2 -18.24 -47.60 -43.88
CA TYR A 2 -18.13 -47.40 -42.45
C TYR A 2 -17.06 -46.36 -42.03
N LYS A 3 -15.96 -46.20 -42.77
CA LYS A 3 -14.87 -45.25 -42.46
C LYS A 3 -15.22 -43.77 -42.65
N SER A 4 -16.19 -43.44 -43.55
CA SER A 4 -16.58 -42.08 -43.83
C SER A 4 -17.50 -41.46 -42.76
N GLN A 5 -18.31 -42.28 -42.10
CA GLN A 5 -19.17 -41.79 -41.00
C GLN A 5 -18.39 -41.45 -39.74
N HIS A 6 -17.37 -42.24 -39.37
CA HIS A 6 -16.54 -41.96 -38.23
C HIS A 6 -15.77 -40.64 -38.36
N TRP A 7 -15.25 -40.34 -39.53
CA TRP A 7 -14.56 -39.10 -39.82
C TRP A 7 -15.49 -37.86 -39.75
N TYR A 8 -16.72 -38.02 -40.26
CA TYR A 8 -17.73 -36.95 -40.20
C TYR A 8 -18.11 -36.58 -38.77
N TRP A 9 -18.40 -37.56 -37.92
CA TRP A 9 -18.74 -37.33 -36.53
C TRP A 9 -17.56 -36.81 -35.72
N ALA A 10 -16.35 -37.21 -35.94
CA ALA A 10 -15.16 -36.66 -35.33
C ALA A 10 -15.01 -35.18 -35.64
N LYS A 11 -15.21 -34.76 -36.89
CA LYS A 11 -15.12 -33.38 -37.33
C LYS A 11 -16.27 -32.50 -36.78
N VAL A 12 -17.45 -33.04 -36.62
CA VAL A 12 -18.62 -32.37 -36.02
C VAL A 12 -18.40 -32.16 -34.54
N THR A 13 -17.87 -33.13 -33.82
CA THR A 13 -17.56 -33.00 -32.39
C THR A 13 -16.41 -32.03 -32.15
N GLU A 14 -15.39 -32.01 -32.98
CA GLU A 14 -14.28 -31.08 -32.94
C GLU A 14 -14.76 -29.62 -33.16
N ASN A 15 -15.55 -29.36 -34.17
CA ASN A 15 -16.18 -28.08 -34.45
C ASN A 15 -17.13 -27.61 -33.33
N PHE A 16 -17.88 -28.55 -32.74
CA PHE A 16 -18.75 -28.23 -31.60
C PHE A 16 -17.95 -27.84 -30.38
N ASN A 17 -16.88 -28.58 -30.07
CA ASN A 17 -15.98 -28.28 -28.94
C ASN A 17 -15.26 -26.92 -29.12
N GLU A 18 -14.77 -26.63 -30.32
CA GLU A 18 -14.18 -25.33 -30.61
C GLU A 18 -15.18 -24.15 -30.45
N LYS A 19 -16.43 -24.35 -30.94
CA LYS A 19 -17.49 -23.37 -30.82
C LYS A 19 -17.90 -23.15 -29.37
N LEU A 20 -18.00 -24.22 -28.59
CA LEU A 20 -18.26 -24.18 -27.16
C LEU A 20 -17.15 -23.45 -26.43
N HIS A 21 -15.89 -23.75 -26.73
CA HIS A 21 -14.73 -23.12 -26.13
C HIS A 21 -14.72 -21.62 -26.39
N ARG A 22 -14.92 -21.17 -27.63
CA ARG A 22 -15.02 -19.74 -27.99
C ARG A 22 -16.16 -19.03 -27.25
N ASN A 23 -17.31 -19.71 -27.11
CA ASN A 23 -18.45 -19.15 -26.38
C ASN A 23 -18.17 -19.01 -24.86
N LEU A 24 -17.50 -19.99 -24.26
CA LEU A 24 -17.09 -19.98 -22.88
C LEU A 24 -16.07 -18.86 -22.61
N GLN A 25 -15.11 -18.65 -23.52
CA GLN A 25 -14.16 -17.55 -23.44
C GLN A 25 -14.86 -16.17 -23.52
N ARG A 26 -15.83 -16.01 -24.43
CA ARG A 26 -16.63 -14.78 -24.54
C ARG A 26 -17.47 -14.53 -23.31
N LEU A 27 -18.10 -15.58 -22.76
CA LEU A 27 -18.88 -15.50 -21.54
C LEU A 27 -17.99 -15.11 -20.34
N ALA A 28 -16.82 -15.74 -20.22
CA ALA A 28 -15.85 -15.41 -19.19
C ALA A 28 -15.37 -13.94 -19.29
N LEU A 29 -15.13 -13.48 -20.52
CA LEU A 29 -14.77 -12.07 -20.76
C LEU A 29 -15.90 -11.13 -20.35
N LEU A 30 -17.15 -11.41 -20.74
CA LEU A 30 -18.31 -10.60 -20.38
C LEU A 30 -18.55 -10.57 -18.87
N ILE A 31 -18.44 -11.70 -18.19
CA ILE A 31 -18.53 -11.79 -16.74
C ILE A 31 -17.40 -10.97 -16.08
N SER A 32 -16.19 -11.05 -16.60
CA SER A 32 -15.03 -10.30 -16.12
C SER A 32 -15.26 -8.80 -16.24
N VAL A 33 -15.74 -8.32 -17.39
CA VAL A 33 -16.07 -6.90 -17.62
C VAL A 33 -17.18 -6.42 -16.68
N LEU A 34 -18.23 -7.26 -16.49
CA LEU A 34 -19.32 -6.94 -15.58
C LEU A 34 -18.85 -6.84 -14.12
N ILE A 35 -18.00 -7.76 -13.68
CA ILE A 35 -17.42 -7.76 -12.34
C ILE A 35 -16.54 -6.52 -12.15
N VAL A 36 -15.66 -6.20 -13.10
CA VAL A 36 -14.85 -4.97 -13.05
C VAL A 36 -15.74 -3.74 -12.95
N GLY A 37 -16.82 -3.68 -13.72
CA GLY A 37 -17.79 -2.58 -13.65
C GLY A 37 -18.46 -2.45 -12.28
N ILE A 38 -18.92 -3.57 -11.69
CA ILE A 38 -19.54 -3.60 -10.36
C ILE A 38 -18.54 -3.18 -9.28
N LEU A 39 -17.30 -3.66 -9.36
CA LEU A 39 -16.26 -3.36 -8.39
C LEU A 39 -15.81 -1.90 -8.49
N PHE A 40 -15.74 -1.35 -9.69
CA PHE A 40 -15.48 0.07 -9.92
C PHE A 40 -16.56 0.95 -9.28
N VAL A 41 -17.84 0.60 -9.46
CA VAL A 41 -18.98 1.33 -8.84
C VAL A 41 -18.97 1.20 -7.32
N LYS A 42 -18.58 0.06 -6.76
CA LYS A 42 -18.53 -0.19 -5.31
C LYS A 42 -17.24 0.26 -4.64
N GLN A 43 -16.28 0.84 -5.38
CA GLN A 43 -14.97 1.24 -4.87
C GLN A 43 -14.20 0.12 -4.12
N TRP A 44 -14.30 -1.09 -4.62
CA TRP A 44 -13.57 -2.22 -4.06
C TRP A 44 -12.07 -2.06 -4.23
N ASN A 45 -11.35 -2.63 -3.27
CA ASN A 45 -9.90 -2.68 -3.31
C ASN A 45 -9.42 -3.54 -4.51
N ILE A 46 -8.41 -3.08 -5.25
CA ILE A 46 -7.79 -3.85 -6.35
C ILE A 46 -7.25 -5.20 -5.85
N GLY A 47 -6.84 -5.31 -4.58
CA GLY A 47 -6.43 -6.57 -3.96
C GLY A 47 -7.54 -7.62 -3.97
N ASP A 48 -8.77 -7.24 -3.62
CA ASP A 48 -9.93 -8.13 -3.62
C ASP A 48 -10.30 -8.58 -5.04
N LEU A 49 -10.14 -7.68 -6.03
CA LEU A 49 -10.32 -8.00 -7.44
C LEU A 49 -9.31 -9.07 -7.91
N LEU A 50 -8.03 -8.87 -7.60
CA LEU A 50 -6.98 -9.82 -7.95
C LEU A 50 -7.16 -11.17 -7.23
N ALA A 51 -7.60 -11.16 -5.97
CA ALA A 51 -7.94 -12.38 -5.23
C ALA A 51 -9.08 -13.15 -5.92
N PHE A 52 -10.15 -12.45 -6.28
CA PHE A 52 -11.27 -13.03 -7.01
C PHE A 52 -10.83 -13.70 -8.32
N TYR A 53 -10.06 -12.99 -9.16
CA TYR A 53 -9.56 -13.54 -10.42
C TYR A 53 -8.58 -14.70 -10.21
N SER A 54 -7.78 -14.69 -9.15
CA SER A 54 -6.89 -15.78 -8.79
C SER A 54 -7.69 -17.05 -8.44
N ILE A 55 -8.74 -16.91 -7.61
CA ILE A 55 -9.63 -18.02 -7.24
C ILE A 55 -10.37 -18.54 -8.48
N PHE A 56 -10.92 -17.65 -9.29
CA PHE A 56 -11.67 -18.01 -10.49
C PHE A 56 -10.80 -18.78 -11.50
N SER A 57 -9.60 -18.26 -11.80
CA SER A 57 -8.66 -18.94 -12.70
C SER A 57 -8.16 -20.28 -12.14
N PHE A 58 -8.03 -20.40 -10.82
CA PHE A 58 -7.70 -21.66 -10.16
C PHE A 58 -8.81 -22.69 -10.29
N ILE A 59 -10.06 -22.29 -10.14
CA ILE A 59 -11.22 -23.19 -10.35
C ILE A 59 -11.24 -23.70 -11.79
N ILE A 60 -11.03 -22.84 -12.80
CA ILE A 60 -10.96 -23.25 -14.20
C ILE A 60 -9.81 -24.24 -14.41
N LEU A 61 -8.66 -23.99 -13.80
CA LEU A 61 -7.50 -24.88 -13.84
C LEU A 61 -7.84 -26.28 -13.31
N LEU A 62 -8.49 -26.36 -12.15
CA LEU A 62 -8.91 -27.64 -11.55
C LEU A 62 -9.92 -28.38 -12.43
N VAL A 63 -10.95 -27.67 -12.91
CA VAL A 63 -11.99 -28.28 -13.78
C VAL A 63 -11.39 -28.77 -15.08
N SER A 64 -10.46 -28.05 -15.70
CA SER A 64 -9.81 -28.47 -16.94
C SER A 64 -8.87 -29.67 -16.74
N ALA A 65 -8.22 -29.74 -15.56
CA ALA A 65 -7.37 -30.88 -15.20
C ALA A 65 -8.17 -32.18 -15.02
N THR A 66 -9.35 -32.09 -14.40
CA THR A 66 -10.21 -33.26 -14.17
C THR A 66 -10.91 -33.76 -15.44
N ASN A 67 -11.17 -32.89 -16.42
CA ASN A 67 -11.88 -33.23 -17.65
C ASN A 67 -10.97 -33.53 -18.84
N ASN A 68 -9.64 -33.65 -18.64
CA ASN A 68 -8.63 -33.92 -19.66
C ASN A 68 -8.62 -32.94 -20.85
N HIS A 69 -9.06 -31.70 -20.64
CA HIS A 69 -9.01 -30.64 -21.66
C HIS A 69 -7.63 -29.94 -21.65
N LEU A 70 -6.66 -30.56 -22.33
CA LEU A 70 -5.24 -30.15 -22.28
C LEU A 70 -5.02 -28.71 -22.71
N GLU A 71 -5.71 -28.20 -23.72
CA GLU A 71 -5.54 -26.79 -24.18
C GLU A 71 -6.07 -25.79 -23.14
N ILE A 72 -7.28 -26.04 -22.61
CA ILE A 72 -7.86 -25.18 -21.54
C ILE A 72 -6.99 -25.23 -20.30
N PHE A 73 -6.42 -26.40 -19.98
CA PHE A 73 -5.51 -26.53 -18.84
C PHE A 73 -4.23 -25.70 -19.00
N LYS A 74 -3.60 -25.73 -20.17
CA LYS A 74 -2.39 -24.94 -20.44
C LYS A 74 -2.66 -23.44 -20.35
N GLU A 75 -3.75 -22.97 -20.96
CA GLU A 75 -4.14 -21.56 -20.93
C GLU A 75 -4.49 -21.11 -19.51
N SER A 76 -5.37 -21.85 -18.81
CA SER A 76 -5.79 -21.51 -17.45
C SER A 76 -4.63 -21.51 -16.45
N ARG A 77 -3.65 -22.43 -16.61
CA ARG A 77 -2.42 -22.43 -15.81
C ARG A 77 -1.61 -21.14 -15.99
N SER A 78 -1.44 -20.69 -17.24
CA SER A 78 -0.71 -19.46 -17.53
C SER A 78 -1.41 -18.24 -16.91
N TRP A 79 -2.72 -18.13 -17.09
CA TRP A 79 -3.52 -17.07 -16.50
C TRP A 79 -3.46 -17.07 -14.97
N PHE A 80 -3.65 -18.24 -14.36
CA PHE A 80 -3.58 -18.37 -12.90
C PHE A 80 -2.23 -17.94 -12.34
N ILE A 81 -1.13 -18.42 -12.90
CA ILE A 81 0.22 -18.09 -12.41
C ILE A 81 0.46 -16.58 -12.49
N ASN A 82 0.14 -15.94 -13.61
CA ASN A 82 0.38 -14.52 -13.80
C ASN A 82 -0.49 -13.66 -12.86
N ILE A 83 -1.79 -13.95 -12.78
CA ILE A 83 -2.72 -13.20 -11.92
C ILE A 83 -2.38 -13.41 -10.45
N PHE A 84 -2.11 -14.67 -10.06
CA PHE A 84 -1.74 -15.01 -8.68
C PHE A 84 -0.41 -14.33 -8.28
N LEU A 85 0.58 -14.29 -9.18
CA LEU A 85 1.84 -13.61 -8.92
C LEU A 85 1.63 -12.11 -8.67
N VAL A 86 0.84 -11.45 -9.54
CA VAL A 86 0.50 -10.03 -9.36
C VAL A 86 -0.28 -9.80 -8.07
N PHE A 87 -1.24 -10.68 -7.76
CA PHE A 87 -2.00 -10.65 -6.50
C PHE A 87 -1.09 -10.81 -5.29
N ALA A 88 -0.19 -11.82 -5.31
CA ALA A 88 0.71 -12.09 -4.21
C ALA A 88 1.70 -10.93 -3.98
N ILE A 89 2.31 -10.40 -5.05
CA ILE A 89 3.25 -9.28 -4.94
C ILE A 89 2.54 -8.03 -4.43
N ARG A 90 1.44 -7.63 -5.10
CA ARG A 90 0.74 -6.39 -4.77
C ARG A 90 -0.06 -6.48 -3.45
N GLY A 91 -0.70 -7.63 -3.19
CA GLY A 91 -1.54 -7.82 -2.00
C GLY A 91 -0.75 -8.07 -0.73
N TYR A 92 0.43 -8.72 -0.84
CA TYR A 92 1.15 -9.23 0.31
C TYR A 92 2.61 -8.80 0.42
N ILE A 93 3.18 -8.05 -0.56
CA ILE A 93 4.58 -7.65 -0.47
C ILE A 93 4.68 -6.14 -0.43
N TYR A 94 4.51 -5.47 -1.56
CA TYR A 94 4.66 -4.03 -1.68
C TYR A 94 3.60 -3.39 -2.56
N GLU A 95 3.09 -2.25 -2.11
CA GLU A 95 2.17 -1.41 -2.87
C GLU A 95 2.82 -0.05 -3.19
N PRO A 96 2.90 0.35 -4.47
CA PRO A 96 3.45 1.66 -4.82
C PRO A 96 2.44 2.78 -4.54
N TRP A 97 2.90 3.83 -3.86
CA TRP A 97 2.12 5.04 -3.56
C TRP A 97 2.89 6.29 -3.97
N GLN A 98 2.19 7.26 -4.57
CA GLN A 98 2.80 8.54 -4.89
C GLN A 98 2.63 9.52 -3.73
N ILE A 99 3.69 10.26 -3.41
CA ILE A 99 3.69 11.31 -2.39
C ILE A 99 3.11 12.60 -2.97
N PRO A 100 1.93 13.06 -2.50
CA PRO A 100 1.27 14.23 -3.08
C PRO A 100 1.59 15.55 -2.35
N SER A 101 2.22 15.51 -1.18
CA SER A 101 2.42 16.69 -0.33
C SER A 101 3.82 16.81 0.22
N GLU A 102 4.17 18.01 0.70
CA GLU A 102 5.49 18.34 1.26
C GLU A 102 5.64 18.01 2.75
N SER A 103 4.62 17.41 3.39
CA SER A 103 4.59 17.24 4.84
C SER A 103 5.69 16.32 5.39
N MET A 104 6.32 15.50 4.54
CA MET A 104 7.40 14.56 4.90
C MET A 104 8.77 14.98 4.36
N ARG A 105 8.93 16.22 3.87
CA ARG A 105 10.25 16.76 3.50
C ARG A 105 11.14 16.87 4.73
N PRO A 106 12.44 16.59 4.61
CA PRO A 106 13.21 16.33 3.38
C PRO A 106 13.21 14.86 2.94
N ASN A 107 12.75 13.92 3.79
CA ASN A 107 12.88 12.49 3.52
C ASN A 107 12.04 12.02 2.33
N LEU A 108 10.80 12.55 2.20
CA LEU A 108 9.93 12.30 1.04
C LEU A 108 9.57 13.61 0.36
N GLU A 109 9.71 13.65 -0.96
CA GLU A 109 9.31 14.80 -1.79
C GLU A 109 8.07 14.53 -2.60
N VAL A 110 7.38 15.63 -2.99
CA VAL A 110 6.25 15.54 -3.92
C VAL A 110 6.70 14.91 -5.24
N GLY A 111 5.97 13.87 -5.66
CA GLY A 111 6.28 13.09 -6.85
C GLY A 111 7.16 11.86 -6.60
N ASP A 112 7.65 11.65 -5.37
CA ASP A 112 8.27 10.37 -5.02
C ASP A 112 7.22 9.26 -5.02
N PHE A 113 7.58 8.10 -5.58
CA PHE A 113 6.82 6.87 -5.49
C PHE A 113 7.47 5.96 -4.46
N VAL A 114 6.77 5.70 -3.39
CA VAL A 114 7.22 4.86 -2.28
C VAL A 114 6.64 3.46 -2.37
N LEU A 115 7.41 2.46 -1.98
CA LEU A 115 6.95 1.10 -1.80
C LEU A 115 6.49 0.90 -0.36
N VAL A 116 5.21 0.64 -0.20
CA VAL A 116 4.57 0.41 1.10
C VAL A 116 4.47 -1.07 1.37
N ASN A 117 5.12 -1.52 2.44
CA ASN A 117 5.06 -2.87 2.93
C ASN A 117 3.76 -3.06 3.72
N ARG A 118 2.81 -3.76 3.13
CA ARG A 118 1.49 -4.03 3.76
C ARG A 118 1.56 -5.04 4.90
N ASN A 119 2.56 -5.90 4.87
CA ASN A 119 2.75 -6.93 5.90
C ASN A 119 3.60 -6.48 7.08
N ALA A 120 4.12 -5.25 7.06
CA ALA A 120 4.94 -4.74 8.15
C ALA A 120 4.24 -4.87 9.51
N TYR A 121 2.92 -4.78 9.53
CA TYR A 121 2.08 -4.78 10.74
C TYR A 121 1.05 -5.91 10.77
N GLY A 122 1.35 -7.05 10.15
CA GLY A 122 0.48 -8.23 10.09
C GLY A 122 -0.05 -8.54 8.69
N LEU A 123 -0.56 -9.75 8.52
CA LEU A 123 -1.10 -10.23 7.26
C LEU A 123 -2.58 -9.83 7.13
N GLU A 124 -2.93 -9.09 6.10
CA GLU A 124 -4.32 -8.75 5.80
C GLU A 124 -5.04 -9.96 5.20
N VAL A 125 -6.21 -10.30 5.74
CA VAL A 125 -7.03 -11.38 5.23
C VAL A 125 -7.96 -10.82 4.14
N PRO A 126 -7.90 -11.32 2.90
CA PRO A 126 -8.78 -10.86 1.81
C PRO A 126 -10.26 -10.97 2.19
N PHE A 127 -11.08 -10.05 1.71
CA PHE A 127 -12.54 -9.99 1.89
C PHE A 127 -13.03 -9.75 3.33
N THR A 128 -12.15 -9.52 4.30
CA THR A 128 -12.54 -9.30 5.70
C THR A 128 -12.48 -7.84 6.16
N GLY A 129 -12.26 -6.92 5.23
CA GLY A 129 -12.29 -5.48 5.52
C GLY A 129 -11.14 -4.99 6.39
N ARG A 130 -9.89 -5.28 6.04
CA ARG A 130 -8.65 -4.89 6.74
C ARG A 130 -8.34 -5.63 8.05
N ASN A 131 -9.02 -6.75 8.33
CA ASN A 131 -8.63 -7.57 9.47
C ASN A 131 -7.24 -8.16 9.23
N LYS A 132 -6.35 -7.99 10.20
CA LYS A 132 -4.98 -8.51 10.16
C LYS A 132 -4.83 -9.67 11.15
N ILE A 133 -4.10 -10.69 10.73
CA ILE A 133 -3.64 -11.77 11.61
C ILE A 133 -2.15 -11.56 11.90
N LEU A 134 -1.67 -12.05 13.04
CA LEU A 134 -0.30 -11.85 13.51
C LEU A 134 0.06 -10.35 13.61
N SER A 135 -0.90 -9.53 14.04
CA SER A 135 -0.72 -8.09 14.12
C SER A 135 0.37 -7.71 15.12
N LYS A 136 1.21 -6.78 14.69
CA LYS A 136 2.13 -6.03 15.54
C LYS A 136 2.04 -4.56 15.16
N GLY A 137 2.07 -3.69 16.15
CA GLY A 137 2.01 -2.25 15.88
C GLY A 137 3.31 -1.68 15.29
N PRO A 138 3.24 -0.47 14.72
CA PRO A 138 4.39 0.31 14.33
C PRO A 138 5.36 0.59 15.49
N GLU A 139 6.65 0.72 15.14
CA GLU A 139 7.69 1.13 16.07
C GLU A 139 7.96 2.64 15.97
N TYR A 140 8.65 3.19 16.98
CA TYR A 140 9.08 4.59 16.98
C TYR A 140 9.95 4.89 15.76
N GLY A 141 9.76 6.06 15.15
CA GLY A 141 10.53 6.49 14.01
C GLY A 141 10.07 5.92 12.65
N GLU A 142 9.24 4.88 12.60
CA GLU A 142 8.76 4.31 11.35
C GLU A 142 7.81 5.27 10.60
N ILE A 143 7.90 5.27 9.27
CA ILE A 143 6.99 6.03 8.42
C ILE A 143 5.81 5.15 8.02
N VAL A 144 4.62 5.55 8.47
CA VAL A 144 3.37 4.82 8.23
C VAL A 144 2.50 5.50 7.18
N VAL A 145 1.86 4.68 6.35
CA VAL A 145 0.75 5.08 5.47
C VAL A 145 -0.54 4.67 6.16
N PHE A 146 -1.50 5.58 6.26
CA PHE A 146 -2.76 5.35 6.95
C PHE A 146 -3.89 6.19 6.37
N PHE A 147 -5.14 5.82 6.68
CA PHE A 147 -6.33 6.56 6.28
C PHE A 147 -6.96 7.20 7.52
N PRO A 148 -6.77 8.52 7.73
CA PRO A 148 -7.24 9.16 8.96
C PRO A 148 -8.78 9.18 9.02
N PRO A 149 -9.39 9.08 10.23
CA PRO A 149 -10.85 9.03 10.38
C PRO A 149 -11.60 10.21 9.76
N HIS A 150 -11.01 11.40 9.77
CA HIS A 150 -11.60 12.61 9.20
C HIS A 150 -11.49 12.69 7.65
N LYS A 151 -10.68 11.81 7.02
CA LYS A 151 -10.52 11.67 5.56
C LYS A 151 -10.26 10.22 5.18
N PRO A 152 -11.24 9.33 5.31
CA PRO A 152 -11.04 7.88 5.19
C PRO A 152 -10.73 7.40 3.76
N THR A 153 -10.84 8.28 2.77
CA THR A 153 -10.54 7.99 1.36
C THR A 153 -9.20 8.55 0.88
N VAL A 154 -8.55 9.38 1.70
CA VAL A 154 -7.28 10.04 1.35
C VAL A 154 -6.16 9.49 2.23
N PRO A 155 -5.16 8.82 1.65
CA PRO A 155 -4.04 8.30 2.43
C PRO A 155 -3.12 9.43 2.91
N PHE A 156 -2.67 9.32 4.16
CA PHE A 156 -1.67 10.17 4.77
C PHE A 156 -0.40 9.37 5.01
N VAL A 157 0.73 10.07 4.95
CA VAL A 157 2.04 9.51 5.25
C VAL A 157 2.66 10.35 6.35
N LYS A 158 3.00 9.74 7.50
CA LYS A 158 3.59 10.41 8.67
C LYS A 158 4.55 9.47 9.39
N ARG A 159 5.40 10.04 10.24
CA ARG A 159 6.33 9.32 11.11
C ARG A 159 5.71 9.09 12.48
N VAL A 160 5.89 7.88 13.02
CA VAL A 160 5.46 7.52 14.38
C VAL A 160 6.39 8.20 15.40
N ILE A 161 5.81 9.03 16.24
CA ILE A 161 6.53 9.74 17.32
C ILE A 161 6.35 9.02 18.65
N ALA A 162 5.13 8.53 18.92
CA ALA A 162 4.79 7.83 20.17
C ALA A 162 3.68 6.82 19.97
N LYS A 163 3.56 5.88 20.90
CA LYS A 163 2.61 4.73 20.89
C LYS A 163 1.78 4.72 22.16
N GLY A 164 0.80 3.81 22.19
CA GLY A 164 -0.09 3.65 23.35
C GLY A 164 0.64 3.58 24.70
N GLY A 165 0.14 4.33 25.67
CA GLY A 165 0.73 4.52 27.00
C GLY A 165 1.67 5.72 27.13
N ASP A 166 2.13 6.31 26.01
CA ASP A 166 3.06 7.45 26.07
C ASP A 166 2.36 8.78 26.34
N GLN A 167 3.08 9.66 27.02
CA GLN A 167 2.77 11.10 27.09
C GLN A 167 3.67 11.86 26.13
N VAL A 168 3.06 12.62 25.20
CA VAL A 168 3.77 13.43 24.20
C VAL A 168 3.61 14.90 24.57
N THR A 169 4.71 15.65 24.59
CA THR A 169 4.68 17.11 24.65
C THR A 169 5.48 17.68 23.49
N TYR A 170 4.92 18.68 22.81
CA TYR A 170 5.63 19.45 21.78
C TYR A 170 5.79 20.88 22.27
N ALA A 171 7.01 21.28 22.51
CA ALA A 171 7.34 22.61 23.01
C ALA A 171 8.66 23.12 22.39
N ASN A 172 8.70 24.40 22.04
CA ASN A 172 9.90 25.01 21.44
C ASN A 172 10.47 24.22 20.25
N LYS A 173 9.58 23.68 19.40
CA LYS A 173 9.91 22.86 18.22
C LYS A 173 10.59 21.52 18.54
N LYS A 174 10.48 21.02 19.75
CA LYS A 174 10.99 19.71 20.17
C LYS A 174 9.87 18.83 20.69
N PHE A 175 9.93 17.56 20.37
CA PHE A 175 9.10 16.55 21.02
C PHE A 175 9.77 16.04 22.30
N TYR A 176 8.93 15.79 23.28
CA TYR A 176 9.25 15.08 24.52
C TYR A 176 8.30 13.89 24.59
N VAL A 177 8.85 12.70 24.76
CA VAL A 177 8.08 11.47 24.99
C VAL A 177 8.38 10.98 26.39
N ASN A 178 7.36 10.86 27.23
CA ASN A 178 7.48 10.53 28.65
C ASN A 178 8.45 11.42 29.43
N GLY A 179 8.47 12.70 29.09
CA GLY A 179 9.37 13.70 29.70
C GLY A 179 10.80 13.73 29.12
N VAL A 180 11.16 12.76 28.26
CA VAL A 180 12.48 12.72 27.61
C VAL A 180 12.41 13.42 26.25
N VAL A 181 13.30 14.40 26.03
CA VAL A 181 13.40 15.13 24.76
C VAL A 181 13.93 14.23 23.67
N LEU A 182 13.34 14.29 22.48
CA LEU A 182 13.97 13.72 21.28
C LEU A 182 15.20 14.56 20.95
N GLU A 183 16.37 13.93 20.95
CA GLU A 183 17.63 14.61 20.71
C GLU A 183 17.66 15.20 19.30
N GLN A 184 18.14 16.43 19.20
CA GLN A 184 18.23 17.16 17.94
C GLN A 184 19.63 17.71 17.73
N GLN A 185 20.20 17.43 16.55
CA GLN A 185 21.52 17.94 16.13
C GLN A 185 21.34 18.77 14.85
N ASP A 186 21.86 20.00 14.88
CA ASP A 186 21.81 20.88 13.72
C ASP A 186 22.68 20.34 12.58
N MET A 187 22.16 20.34 11.38
CA MET A 187 22.93 20.00 10.17
C MET A 187 23.54 21.25 9.55
N LEU A 188 24.72 21.12 8.96
CA LEU A 188 25.45 22.26 8.38
C LEU A 188 24.82 22.84 7.11
N ASP A 189 24.00 22.04 6.40
CA ASP A 189 23.38 22.41 5.11
C ASP A 189 22.04 23.15 5.30
N ASN A 190 22.03 24.21 6.06
CA ASN A 190 20.82 25.02 6.23
C ASN A 190 20.64 25.99 5.06
N LEU A 191 19.51 25.91 4.36
CA LEU A 191 19.10 26.89 3.37
C LEU A 191 18.52 28.15 4.06
N VAL A 192 18.54 29.27 3.37
CA VAL A 192 17.95 30.53 3.91
C VAL A 192 16.46 30.30 4.24
N GLY A 193 16.11 30.47 5.51
CA GLY A 193 14.73 30.29 6.01
C GLY A 193 14.30 28.83 6.30
N GLU A 194 15.20 27.87 6.15
CA GLU A 194 14.97 26.45 6.45
C GLU A 194 16.09 25.92 7.34
N LYS A 195 15.73 25.09 8.31
CA LYS A 195 16.67 24.43 9.19
C LYS A 195 16.48 22.93 9.09
N LEU A 196 17.50 22.20 8.64
CA LEU A 196 17.57 20.75 8.65
C LEU A 196 18.19 20.29 9.97
N ILE A 197 17.55 19.35 10.62
CA ILE A 197 17.91 18.86 11.94
C ILE A 197 17.85 17.33 11.90
N ARG A 198 18.89 16.71 12.40
CA ARG A 198 18.92 15.29 12.68
C ARG A 198 18.22 15.07 14.03
N GLU A 199 17.17 14.27 14.05
CA GLU A 199 16.42 13.93 15.25
C GLU A 199 16.53 12.44 15.53
N ILE A 200 16.68 12.09 16.81
CA ILE A 200 16.78 10.71 17.28
C ILE A 200 15.54 10.39 18.11
N ASN A 201 14.80 9.38 17.71
CA ASN A 201 13.63 8.85 18.40
C ASN A 201 13.86 7.38 18.75
N ASN A 202 14.14 7.11 20.02
CA ASN A 202 14.59 5.80 20.47
C ASN A 202 15.94 5.43 19.81
N SER A 203 15.98 4.40 18.94
CA SER A 203 17.17 4.02 18.17
C SER A 203 17.15 4.50 16.72
N GLU A 204 16.05 5.12 16.29
CA GLU A 204 15.86 5.57 14.91
C GLU A 204 16.33 7.01 14.75
N GLU A 205 17.14 7.23 13.71
CA GLU A 205 17.72 8.52 13.37
C GLU A 205 17.20 8.98 12.00
N TYR A 206 16.68 10.21 11.94
CA TYR A 206 16.12 10.76 10.70
C TYR A 206 16.25 12.28 10.65
N VAL A 207 16.10 12.84 9.45
CA VAL A 207 16.20 14.28 9.24
C VAL A 207 14.80 14.91 9.27
N ILE A 208 14.66 15.98 10.04
CA ILE A 208 13.46 16.81 10.06
C ILE A 208 13.76 18.21 9.51
N ARG A 209 12.70 18.91 9.13
CA ARG A 209 12.77 20.27 8.61
C ARG A 209 11.95 21.22 9.48
N HIS A 210 12.59 22.29 9.88
CA HIS A 210 11.91 23.45 10.45
C HIS A 210 11.95 24.64 9.48
N LEU A 211 10.83 25.35 9.44
CA LEU A 211 10.71 26.64 8.75
C LEU A 211 10.79 27.77 9.77
N ASN A 212 11.04 28.98 9.32
CA ASN A 212 10.99 30.18 10.20
C ASN A 212 9.52 30.55 10.49
N ARG A 213 8.80 29.69 11.19
CA ARG A 213 7.39 29.84 11.61
C ARG A 213 7.28 29.55 13.11
N ARG A 214 6.25 30.13 13.75
CA ARG A 214 5.94 29.86 15.16
C ARG A 214 5.42 28.40 15.25
N GLY A 215 6.04 27.58 16.10
CA GLY A 215 5.56 26.22 16.39
C GLY A 215 4.29 26.25 17.26
N GLN A 216 3.42 25.23 17.10
CA GLN A 216 2.33 24.99 18.05
C GLN A 216 2.90 24.23 19.26
N ASN A 217 2.55 24.65 20.47
CA ASN A 217 2.87 23.90 21.68
C ASN A 217 1.64 23.09 22.10
N GLY A 218 1.84 21.91 22.70
CA GLY A 218 0.75 21.07 23.18
C GLY A 218 1.25 19.83 23.92
N SER A 219 0.32 19.17 24.62
CA SER A 219 0.58 17.92 25.31
C SER A 219 -0.59 16.95 25.08
N TRP A 220 -0.27 15.69 24.86
CA TRP A 220 -1.23 14.63 24.53
C TRP A 220 -0.86 13.37 25.29
N ILE A 221 -1.88 12.56 25.66
CA ILE A 221 -1.71 11.21 26.15
C ILE A 221 -2.14 10.30 25.00
N VAL A 222 -1.33 9.31 24.67
CA VAL A 222 -1.60 8.34 23.62
C VAL A 222 -2.32 7.13 24.25
N PRO A 223 -3.61 6.89 23.96
CA PRO A 223 -4.32 5.71 24.48
C PRO A 223 -3.73 4.42 23.91
N ASP A 224 -3.97 3.29 24.60
CA ASP A 224 -3.57 1.96 24.15
C ASP A 224 -4.14 1.65 22.75
N GLY A 225 -3.35 1.04 21.88
CA GLY A 225 -3.71 0.74 20.49
C GLY A 225 -3.75 1.96 19.57
N MET A 226 -3.29 3.13 20.06
CA MET A 226 -3.23 4.37 19.28
C MET A 226 -1.78 4.81 19.04
N TYR A 227 -1.59 5.69 18.05
CA TYR A 227 -0.27 6.23 17.67
C TYR A 227 -0.35 7.73 17.50
N PHE A 228 0.69 8.42 17.98
CA PHE A 228 0.91 9.83 17.71
C PHE A 228 1.90 9.96 16.56
N VAL A 229 1.48 10.60 15.48
CA VAL A 229 2.26 10.70 14.25
C VAL A 229 2.52 12.16 13.88
N SER A 230 3.69 12.45 13.31
CA SER A 230 4.06 13.78 12.84
C SER A 230 4.75 13.74 11.49
N GLY A 231 4.59 14.81 10.72
CA GLY A 231 5.37 14.99 9.49
C GLY A 231 6.79 15.43 9.79
N ASP A 232 7.74 15.03 8.95
CA ASP A 232 9.14 15.42 9.06
C ASP A 232 9.32 16.93 8.75
N ASN A 233 8.45 17.49 7.91
CA ASN A 233 8.34 18.95 7.71
C ASN A 233 7.51 19.56 8.84
N ARG A 234 8.11 19.72 10.02
CA ARG A 234 7.46 20.02 11.29
C ARG A 234 6.53 21.23 11.24
N ASP A 235 6.92 22.29 10.54
CA ASP A 235 6.16 23.53 10.48
C ASP A 235 5.21 23.60 9.26
N ASN A 236 5.18 22.55 8.41
CA ASN A 236 4.29 22.43 7.25
C ASN A 236 3.64 21.06 7.17
N SER A 237 3.13 20.57 8.29
CA SER A 237 2.45 19.28 8.38
C SER A 237 1.16 19.40 9.18
N ASN A 238 0.07 18.90 8.61
CA ASN A 238 -1.18 18.65 9.30
C ASN A 238 -1.14 17.21 9.84
N ASP A 239 -0.91 17.05 11.14
CA ASP A 239 -0.65 15.79 11.80
C ASP A 239 -1.29 15.69 13.19
N SER A 240 -0.89 14.73 14.02
CA SER A 240 -1.49 14.49 15.34
C SER A 240 -1.49 15.71 16.28
N ARG A 241 -0.64 16.66 16.04
CA ARG A 241 -0.65 17.95 16.80
C ARG A 241 -1.93 18.75 16.56
N ALA A 242 -2.56 18.57 15.38
CA ALA A 242 -3.78 19.29 15.01
C ALA A 242 -5.06 18.47 15.21
N TRP A 243 -5.05 17.17 14.90
CA TRP A 243 -6.24 16.33 14.87
C TRP A 243 -6.19 15.10 15.80
N GLY A 244 -5.12 14.92 16.59
CA GLY A 244 -5.00 13.87 17.61
C GLY A 244 -4.34 12.59 17.10
N VAL A 245 -4.55 11.50 17.82
CA VAL A 245 -3.95 10.18 17.57
C VAL A 245 -4.70 9.37 16.51
N ILE A 246 -4.05 8.35 15.96
CA ILE A 246 -4.65 7.39 15.02
C ILE A 246 -4.70 6.00 15.64
N SER A 247 -5.74 5.22 15.32
CA SER A 247 -5.84 3.81 15.70
C SER A 247 -4.96 2.95 14.80
N GLU A 248 -4.51 1.81 15.33
CA GLU A 248 -3.80 0.78 14.55
C GLU A 248 -4.61 0.31 13.33
N ASP A 249 -5.93 0.22 13.45
CA ASP A 249 -6.84 -0.28 12.40
C ASP A 249 -6.82 0.57 11.12
N VAL A 250 -6.47 1.86 11.21
CA VAL A 250 -6.41 2.73 10.05
C VAL A 250 -5.05 2.71 9.37
N ILE A 251 -4.05 2.02 9.94
CA ILE A 251 -2.69 1.94 9.42
C ILE A 251 -2.65 0.89 8.30
N TRP A 252 -2.25 1.35 7.10
CA TRP A 252 -2.19 0.54 5.90
C TRP A 252 -0.90 -0.27 5.80
N GLY A 253 0.24 0.36 6.09
CA GLY A 253 1.54 -0.28 6.01
C GLY A 253 2.68 0.69 6.28
N ARG A 254 3.91 0.20 6.14
CA ARG A 254 5.15 0.96 6.32
C ARG A 254 5.75 1.36 4.98
N ALA A 255 6.18 2.61 4.86
CA ALA A 255 6.91 3.08 3.69
C ALA A 255 8.40 2.72 3.83
N ASP A 256 8.89 1.76 3.02
CA ASP A 256 10.25 1.22 3.15
C ASP A 256 11.24 1.81 2.14
N TYR A 257 10.80 2.08 0.90
CA TYR A 257 11.68 2.47 -0.20
C TYR A 257 11.06 3.55 -1.07
N ILE A 258 11.89 4.48 -1.56
CA ILE A 258 11.60 5.28 -2.74
C ILE A 258 12.10 4.50 -3.94
N TRP A 259 11.23 4.15 -4.92
CA TRP A 259 11.68 3.40 -6.08
C TRP A 259 11.82 4.28 -7.33
N MET A 260 11.10 5.40 -7.41
CA MET A 260 11.29 6.43 -8.45
C MET A 260 10.71 7.77 -8.00
N THR A 261 11.08 8.83 -8.70
CA THR A 261 10.45 10.16 -8.61
C THR A 261 9.89 10.55 -9.97
N TRP A 262 8.61 10.91 -10.01
CA TRP A 262 7.97 11.39 -11.23
C TRP A 262 7.10 12.61 -10.93
N LYS A 263 7.49 13.76 -11.47
CA LYS A 263 6.76 15.03 -11.34
C LYS A 263 6.06 15.38 -12.67
N PRO A 264 4.95 16.13 -12.64
CA PRO A 264 4.31 16.61 -13.87
C PRO A 264 5.33 17.29 -14.79
N ASN A 265 5.21 17.06 -16.09
CA ASN A 265 6.08 17.60 -17.13
C ASN A 265 7.57 17.21 -17.02
N SER A 266 7.89 16.13 -16.35
CA SER A 266 9.24 15.56 -16.29
C SER A 266 9.24 14.08 -16.66
N TRP A 267 10.41 13.53 -17.01
CA TRP A 267 10.58 12.10 -17.11
C TRP A 267 10.78 11.48 -15.72
N PRO A 268 10.34 10.23 -15.51
CA PRO A 268 10.67 9.50 -14.29
C PRO A 268 12.18 9.44 -14.08
N ASN A 269 12.63 9.58 -12.83
CA ASN A 269 14.05 9.44 -12.49
C ASN A 269 14.22 8.61 -11.22
N PHE A 270 15.40 8.06 -11.04
CA PHE A 270 15.74 7.14 -9.95
C PHE A 270 16.81 7.70 -9.01
N LYS A 271 17.08 9.02 -9.06
CA LYS A 271 18.16 9.65 -8.25
C LYS A 271 17.92 9.53 -6.74
N ARG A 272 16.67 9.49 -6.34
CA ARG A 272 16.23 9.34 -4.95
C ARG A 272 15.87 7.90 -4.58
N ALA A 273 16.03 6.95 -5.50
CA ALA A 273 15.72 5.55 -5.22
C ALA A 273 16.63 5.00 -4.13
N GLY A 274 16.03 4.41 -3.10
CA GLY A 274 16.74 3.87 -1.94
C GLY A 274 15.81 3.62 -0.76
N ALA A 275 16.38 3.04 0.31
CA ALA A 275 15.65 2.87 1.57
C ALA A 275 15.31 4.23 2.18
N ILE A 276 14.14 4.32 2.80
CA ILE A 276 13.70 5.51 3.54
C ILE A 276 14.26 5.41 4.95
N GLN A 277 14.84 6.50 5.43
CA GLN A 277 15.39 6.63 6.80
C GLN A 277 14.38 7.30 7.73
#